data_22c22051e71d2fc7d52a77f5af513f58
#
_entry.id   22c22051e71d2fc7d52a77f5af513f58
#
_cell.length_a   1.000
_cell.length_b   1.000
_cell.length_c   1.000
_cell.angle_alpha   90.00
_cell.angle_beta   90.00
_cell.angle_gamma   90.00
#
_symmetry.space_group_name_H-M   'P 1'
#
loop_
_entity.id
_entity.type
_entity.pdbx_description
1 polymer ?
#
loop_
_entity_poly.entity_id
_entity_poly.type
_entity_poly.pdbx_seq_one_letter_code
_entity_poly.pdbx_strand_id
1 'polypeptide(L)'
;MITIPAIAADGTLYEVEKLAAHRAGLLHLAISAFVFDGDALLLQRRALGKYHCGGLWANTCCSHPHWGEAPAAAAARRLREELGFSTPLTPIGVSEYRADVGGGLTEHERVHLFRGAADAATLRLAPDPDEVAETRWVTAAALGAEIAAAPERFTPWFRIYVARWPDFAFGAAA
;
A
#
# COMPACT_ATOMS: atom_id res chain seq x y z
N MET A 1 -13.96 16.33 -0.92
CA MET A 1 -14.09 15.25 0.10
C MET A 1 -13.90 13.94 -0.64
N ILE A 2 -13.03 13.05 -0.14
CA ILE A 2 -12.76 11.75 -0.79
C ILE A 2 -13.64 10.71 -0.12
N THR A 3 -14.42 9.98 -0.93
CA THR A 3 -15.25 8.86 -0.46
C THR A 3 -14.70 7.53 -0.97
N ILE A 4 -14.82 6.51 -0.13
CA ILE A 4 -14.27 5.16 -0.34
C ILE A 4 -15.35 4.10 -0.07
N PRO A 5 -15.22 2.89 -0.62
CA PRO A 5 -16.14 1.79 -0.34
C PRO A 5 -15.89 1.18 1.04
N ALA A 6 -16.81 1.33 1.97
CA ALA A 6 -16.86 0.54 3.20
C ALA A 6 -17.67 -0.75 2.99
N ILE A 7 -17.47 -1.72 3.86
CA ILE A 7 -18.06 -3.07 3.76
C ILE A 7 -18.94 -3.30 4.99
N ALA A 8 -20.22 -3.48 4.77
CA ALA A 8 -21.17 -3.84 5.83
C ALA A 8 -21.00 -5.30 6.27
N ALA A 9 -21.62 -5.67 7.39
CA ALA A 9 -21.52 -7.03 7.96
C ALA A 9 -22.06 -8.12 7.01
N ASP A 10 -22.98 -7.77 6.12
CA ASP A 10 -23.51 -8.66 5.08
C ASP A 10 -22.66 -8.70 3.80
N GLY A 11 -21.54 -7.96 3.77
CA GLY A 11 -20.65 -7.85 2.62
C GLY A 11 -21.04 -6.76 1.61
N THR A 12 -22.16 -6.07 1.81
CA THR A 12 -22.60 -4.98 0.94
C THR A 12 -21.65 -3.79 1.03
N LEU A 13 -21.30 -3.21 -0.12
CA LEU A 13 -20.52 -1.99 -0.18
C LEU A 13 -21.42 -0.76 0.02
N TYR A 14 -20.92 0.21 0.77
CA TYR A 14 -21.57 1.51 0.94
C TYR A 14 -20.52 2.62 0.94
N GLU A 15 -20.95 3.81 0.53
CA GLU A 15 -20.08 4.97 0.45
C GLU A 15 -19.85 5.60 1.82
N VAL A 16 -18.58 5.92 2.12
CA VAL A 16 -18.20 6.59 3.37
C VAL A 16 -17.06 7.58 3.11
N GLU A 17 -17.04 8.68 3.87
CA GLU A 17 -15.91 9.60 3.85
C GLU A 17 -14.67 8.92 4.43
N LYS A 18 -13.52 9.05 3.73
CA LYS A 18 -12.29 8.31 4.03
C LYS A 18 -11.84 8.47 5.49
N LEU A 19 -11.75 9.70 5.99
CA LEU A 19 -11.27 9.94 7.37
C LEU A 19 -12.26 9.45 8.41
N ALA A 20 -13.58 9.53 8.13
CA ALA A 20 -14.62 8.99 9.00
C ALA A 20 -14.52 7.46 9.10
N ALA A 21 -14.22 6.75 8.00
CA ALA A 21 -13.99 5.31 8.01
C ALA A 21 -12.84 4.93 8.94
N HIS A 22 -11.71 5.64 8.87
CA HIS A 22 -10.55 5.39 9.73
C HIS A 22 -10.81 5.74 11.20
N ARG A 23 -11.53 6.83 11.49
CA ARG A 23 -11.90 7.19 12.87
C ARG A 23 -12.83 6.16 13.51
N ALA A 24 -13.78 5.65 12.75
CA ALA A 24 -14.73 4.65 13.23
C ALA A 24 -14.19 3.21 13.14
N GLY A 25 -13.02 2.99 12.51
CA GLY A 25 -12.44 1.67 12.28
C GLY A 25 -13.34 0.76 11.45
N LEU A 26 -14.07 1.32 10.48
CA LEU A 26 -14.94 0.58 9.57
C LEU A 26 -14.12 -0.29 8.63
N LEU A 27 -14.59 -1.51 8.36
CA LEU A 27 -13.99 -2.33 7.31
C LEU A 27 -14.24 -1.66 5.95
N HIS A 28 -13.17 -1.46 5.17
CA HIS A 28 -13.27 -0.78 3.88
C HIS A 28 -12.28 -1.36 2.86
N LEU A 29 -12.51 -1.08 1.58
CA LEU A 29 -11.62 -1.53 0.51
C LEU A 29 -10.36 -0.68 0.45
N ALA A 30 -9.23 -1.38 0.24
CA ALA A 30 -7.94 -0.77 0.00
C ALA A 30 -7.19 -1.49 -1.13
N ILE A 31 -6.11 -0.90 -1.59
CA ILE A 31 -5.18 -1.46 -2.56
C ILE A 31 -3.75 -1.36 -2.04
N SER A 32 -2.92 -2.35 -2.38
CA SER A 32 -1.48 -2.29 -2.20
C SER A 32 -0.78 -2.80 -3.45
N ALA A 33 0.13 -2.00 -3.98
CA ALA A 33 0.97 -2.38 -5.09
C ALA A 33 2.40 -2.65 -4.62
N PHE A 34 3.01 -3.66 -5.23
CA PHE A 34 4.39 -4.09 -5.00
C PHE A 34 5.09 -4.14 -6.36
N VAL A 35 6.03 -3.25 -6.61
CA VAL A 35 6.78 -3.20 -7.87
C VAL A 35 8.19 -3.69 -7.64
N PHE A 36 8.61 -4.66 -8.43
CA PHE A 36 9.89 -5.34 -8.30
C PHE A 36 10.80 -5.09 -9.50
N ASP A 37 12.11 -5.06 -9.21
CA ASP A 37 13.18 -5.30 -10.14
C ASP A 37 13.92 -6.56 -9.69
N GLY A 38 13.70 -7.68 -10.38
CA GLY A 38 14.17 -8.98 -9.89
C GLY A 38 13.60 -9.31 -8.50
N ASP A 39 14.49 -9.43 -7.51
CA ASP A 39 14.16 -9.66 -6.09
C ASP A 39 14.10 -8.38 -5.24
N ALA A 40 14.38 -7.23 -5.83
CA ALA A 40 14.33 -5.94 -5.15
C ALA A 40 12.94 -5.31 -5.28
N LEU A 41 12.35 -4.93 -4.15
CA LEU A 41 11.08 -4.20 -4.05
C LEU A 41 11.33 -2.69 -3.99
N LEU A 42 10.57 -1.93 -4.76
CA LEU A 42 10.52 -0.48 -4.65
C LEU A 42 9.70 -0.10 -3.41
N LEU A 43 10.36 0.52 -2.44
CA LEU A 43 9.71 1.13 -1.27
C LEU A 43 9.48 2.61 -1.46
N GLN A 44 8.45 3.13 -0.79
CA GLN A 44 8.27 4.56 -0.57
C GLN A 44 8.38 4.90 0.92
N ARG A 45 8.94 6.06 1.21
CA ARG A 45 8.83 6.70 2.51
C ARG A 45 7.72 7.74 2.43
N ARG A 46 6.72 7.61 3.28
CA ARG A 46 5.55 8.51 3.26
C ARG A 46 5.97 9.94 3.57
N ALA A 47 5.36 10.91 2.90
CA ALA A 47 5.58 12.32 3.21
C ALA A 47 5.30 12.60 4.70
N LEU A 48 6.07 13.51 5.31
CA LEU A 48 5.96 13.83 6.73
C LEU A 48 4.59 14.44 7.09
N GLY A 49 3.96 15.14 6.15
CA GLY A 49 2.65 15.78 6.31
C GLY A 49 1.45 14.83 6.23
N LYS A 50 1.65 13.52 6.05
CA LYS A 50 0.53 12.57 5.98
C LYS A 50 -0.20 12.49 7.34
N TYR A 51 -1.52 12.40 7.30
CA TYR A 51 -2.38 12.40 8.49
C TYR A 51 -2.17 11.19 9.43
N HIS A 52 -1.53 10.11 8.96
CA HIS A 52 -0.99 9.02 9.77
C HIS A 52 0.27 8.42 9.13
N CYS A 53 1.11 7.80 9.94
CA CYS A 53 2.34 7.11 9.54
C CYS A 53 3.27 7.96 8.66
N GLY A 54 3.28 9.29 8.82
CA GLY A 54 4.20 10.19 8.11
C GLY A 54 5.65 9.84 8.42
N GLY A 55 6.51 9.82 7.39
CA GLY A 55 7.93 9.51 7.52
C GLY A 55 8.27 8.02 7.64
N LEU A 56 7.28 7.11 7.69
CA LEU A 56 7.52 5.67 7.72
C LEU A 56 7.65 5.08 6.33
N TRP A 57 8.42 3.98 6.23
CA TRP A 57 8.57 3.19 5.03
C TRP A 57 7.36 2.28 4.81
N ALA A 58 6.92 2.18 3.57
CA ALA A 58 5.84 1.32 3.12
C ALA A 58 6.24 0.60 1.82
N ASN A 59 5.43 -0.37 1.38
CA ASN A 59 5.53 -0.93 0.04
C ASN A 59 5.33 0.14 -1.04
N THR A 60 5.42 -0.22 -2.31
CA THR A 60 5.49 0.73 -3.43
C THR A 60 4.34 1.73 -3.43
N CYS A 61 3.09 1.29 -3.21
CA CYS A 61 1.92 2.18 -3.14
C CYS A 61 0.81 1.53 -2.33
N CYS A 62 0.21 2.29 -1.40
CA CYS A 62 -0.96 1.87 -0.61
C CYS A 62 -2.00 2.97 -0.62
N SER A 63 -3.23 2.65 -0.99
CA SER A 63 -4.30 3.64 -1.07
C SER A 63 -5.69 2.98 -1.07
N HIS A 64 -6.69 3.76 -1.44
CA HIS A 64 -8.09 3.33 -1.48
C HIS A 64 -8.69 3.57 -2.87
N PRO A 65 -9.57 2.67 -3.33
CA PRO A 65 -10.47 2.99 -4.43
C PRO A 65 -11.37 4.16 -4.05
N HIS A 66 -11.69 5.00 -5.01
CA HIS A 66 -12.84 5.92 -4.86
C HIS A 66 -14.15 5.12 -4.88
N TRP A 67 -15.23 5.73 -4.37
CA TRP A 67 -16.55 5.11 -4.51
C TRP A 67 -16.87 4.82 -5.98
N GLY A 68 -17.22 3.56 -6.27
CA GLY A 68 -17.49 3.08 -7.63
C GLY A 68 -16.25 2.74 -8.46
N GLU A 69 -15.03 2.94 -7.96
CA GLU A 69 -13.80 2.60 -8.66
C GLU A 69 -13.39 1.15 -8.41
N ALA A 70 -13.02 0.43 -9.47
CA ALA A 70 -12.48 -0.92 -9.35
C ALA A 70 -11.08 -0.90 -8.69
N PRO A 71 -10.74 -1.87 -7.80
CA PRO A 71 -9.44 -1.91 -7.13
C PRO A 71 -8.23 -1.87 -8.06
N ALA A 72 -8.28 -2.56 -9.21
CA ALA A 72 -7.19 -2.55 -10.19
C ALA A 72 -6.99 -1.16 -10.84
N ALA A 73 -8.08 -0.45 -11.11
CA ALA A 73 -8.03 0.92 -11.64
C ALA A 73 -7.45 1.88 -10.59
N ALA A 74 -7.87 1.74 -9.33
CA ALA A 74 -7.33 2.51 -8.22
C ALA A 74 -5.82 2.29 -8.03
N ALA A 75 -5.35 1.06 -8.09
CA ALA A 75 -3.93 0.73 -7.97
C ALA A 75 -3.10 1.39 -9.08
N ALA A 76 -3.56 1.29 -10.33
CA ALA A 76 -2.88 1.91 -11.48
C ALA A 76 -2.90 3.45 -11.41
N ARG A 77 -4.02 4.04 -11.00
CA ARG A 77 -4.16 5.49 -10.80
C ARG A 77 -3.21 5.97 -9.70
N ARG A 78 -3.25 5.36 -8.53
CA ARG A 78 -2.44 5.80 -7.38
C ARG A 78 -0.95 5.63 -7.59
N LEU A 79 -0.51 4.55 -8.25
CA LEU A 79 0.89 4.39 -8.62
C LEU A 79 1.39 5.56 -9.47
N ARG A 80 0.57 6.02 -10.42
CA ARG A 80 0.87 7.15 -11.28
C ARG A 80 0.83 8.49 -10.53
N GLU A 81 -0.15 8.68 -9.64
CA GLU A 81 -0.30 9.90 -8.85
C GLU A 81 0.82 10.05 -7.82
N GLU A 82 1.14 8.97 -7.07
CA GLU A 82 2.12 9.02 -5.98
C GLU A 82 3.58 8.99 -6.48
N LEU A 83 3.87 8.21 -7.54
CA LEU A 83 5.24 7.94 -7.98
C LEU A 83 5.56 8.36 -9.41
N GLY A 84 4.56 8.84 -10.15
CA GLY A 84 4.74 9.40 -11.49
C GLY A 84 4.99 8.38 -12.60
N PHE A 85 4.78 7.08 -12.36
CA PHE A 85 4.98 6.06 -13.38
C PHE A 85 3.83 5.05 -13.46
N SER A 86 3.84 4.24 -14.51
CA SER A 86 2.87 3.17 -14.72
C SER A 86 3.57 1.89 -15.15
N THR A 87 3.07 0.76 -14.66
CA THR A 87 3.47 -0.58 -15.08
C THR A 87 2.23 -1.48 -15.06
N PRO A 88 2.18 -2.55 -15.87
CA PRO A 88 1.14 -3.56 -15.71
C PRO A 88 1.12 -4.12 -14.30
N LEU A 89 -0.08 -4.20 -13.71
CA LEU A 89 -0.29 -4.71 -12.36
C LEU A 89 -1.11 -6.00 -12.41
N THR A 90 -0.57 -7.08 -11.86
CA THR A 90 -1.22 -8.38 -11.76
C THR A 90 -1.75 -8.58 -10.35
N PRO A 91 -3.04 -8.97 -10.16
CA PRO A 91 -3.55 -9.33 -8.84
C PRO A 91 -2.80 -10.55 -8.27
N ILE A 92 -2.42 -10.49 -6.99
CA ILE A 92 -1.69 -11.56 -6.30
C ILE A 92 -2.39 -12.05 -5.04
N GLY A 93 -3.54 -11.48 -4.70
CA GLY A 93 -4.35 -11.93 -3.56
C GLY A 93 -5.13 -10.81 -2.91
N VAL A 94 -5.82 -11.18 -1.84
CA VAL A 94 -6.55 -10.28 -0.96
C VAL A 94 -6.13 -10.57 0.47
N SER A 95 -5.88 -9.52 1.24
CA SER A 95 -5.57 -9.62 2.68
C SER A 95 -6.55 -8.77 3.46
N GLU A 96 -6.93 -9.24 4.64
CA GLU A 96 -7.72 -8.44 5.58
C GLU A 96 -6.95 -8.26 6.86
N TYR A 97 -6.90 -7.05 7.37
CA TYR A 97 -6.23 -6.73 8.62
C TYR A 97 -6.89 -5.55 9.33
N ARG A 98 -6.58 -5.43 10.62
CA ARG A 98 -6.93 -4.29 11.45
C ARG A 98 -5.69 -3.83 12.20
N ALA A 99 -5.36 -2.54 12.11
CA ALA A 99 -4.17 -1.96 12.75
C ALA A 99 -4.47 -0.56 13.29
N ASP A 100 -3.98 -0.27 14.49
CA ASP A 100 -3.88 1.09 15.00
C ASP A 100 -2.74 1.81 14.27
N VAL A 101 -3.02 2.98 13.72
CA VAL A 101 -2.04 3.79 12.99
C VAL A 101 -1.73 5.11 13.70
N GLY A 102 -2.15 5.23 14.96
CA GLY A 102 -1.97 6.40 15.80
C GLY A 102 -3.01 7.50 15.56
N GLY A 103 -3.00 8.51 16.44
CA GLY A 103 -3.90 9.66 16.31
C GLY A 103 -5.39 9.34 16.43
N GLY A 104 -5.76 8.20 17.03
CA GLY A 104 -7.14 7.73 17.11
C GLY A 104 -7.67 7.17 15.79
N LEU A 105 -6.79 6.80 14.87
CA LEU A 105 -7.14 6.24 13.57
C LEU A 105 -6.86 4.73 13.53
N THR A 106 -7.75 4.00 12.90
CA THR A 106 -7.63 2.56 12.68
C THR A 106 -7.74 2.27 11.19
N GLU A 107 -6.78 1.54 10.66
CA GLU A 107 -6.94 0.85 9.38
C GLU A 107 -7.60 -0.52 9.63
N HIS A 108 -8.79 -0.70 9.07
CA HIS A 108 -9.50 -1.97 9.03
C HIS A 108 -9.85 -2.22 7.57
N GLU A 109 -9.00 -2.95 6.90
CA GLU A 109 -8.97 -2.97 5.45
C GLU A 109 -9.09 -4.38 4.88
N ARG A 110 -9.88 -4.50 3.82
CA ARG A 110 -9.81 -5.60 2.86
C ARG A 110 -9.03 -5.11 1.65
N VAL A 111 -7.78 -5.54 1.58
CA VAL A 111 -6.78 -5.02 0.64
C VAL A 111 -6.64 -5.93 -0.55
N HIS A 112 -6.81 -5.39 -1.74
CA HIS A 112 -6.45 -6.05 -2.99
C HIS A 112 -4.97 -5.80 -3.26
N LEU A 113 -4.21 -6.88 -3.37
CA LEU A 113 -2.76 -6.87 -3.56
C LEU A 113 -2.41 -7.05 -5.04
N PHE A 114 -1.48 -6.24 -5.52
CA PHE A 114 -1.04 -6.25 -6.90
C PHE A 114 0.48 -6.31 -6.98
N ARG A 115 1.00 -7.04 -7.98
CA ARG A 115 2.40 -7.08 -8.34
C ARG A 115 2.62 -6.42 -9.69
N GLY A 116 3.66 -5.59 -9.77
CA GLY A 116 4.21 -5.05 -11.01
C GLY A 116 5.70 -5.31 -11.11
N ALA A 117 6.28 -5.04 -12.28
CA ALA A 117 7.71 -5.07 -12.51
C ALA A 117 8.18 -3.77 -13.15
N ALA A 118 9.41 -3.38 -12.86
CA ALA A 118 10.10 -2.26 -13.49
C ALA A 118 11.60 -2.51 -13.44
N ASP A 119 12.34 -1.90 -14.36
CA ASP A 119 13.80 -1.92 -14.36
C ASP A 119 14.31 -0.68 -13.63
N ALA A 120 14.97 -0.87 -12.49
CA ALA A 120 15.48 0.21 -11.64
C ALA A 120 16.48 1.12 -12.37
N ALA A 121 17.22 0.59 -13.36
CA ALA A 121 18.22 1.36 -14.11
C ALA A 121 17.56 2.36 -15.09
N THR A 122 16.38 2.03 -15.61
CA THR A 122 15.67 2.83 -16.62
C THR A 122 14.45 3.54 -16.10
N LEU A 123 13.89 3.09 -14.98
CA LEU A 123 12.69 3.69 -14.38
C LEU A 123 12.93 5.17 -14.04
N ARG A 124 12.02 6.01 -14.48
CA ARG A 124 12.00 7.43 -14.13
C ARG A 124 10.85 7.68 -13.16
N LEU A 125 11.20 7.93 -11.91
CA LEU A 125 10.24 8.29 -10.87
C LEU A 125 10.03 9.81 -10.85
N ALA A 126 8.80 10.23 -10.63
CA ALA A 126 8.41 11.62 -10.36
C ALA A 126 7.45 11.65 -9.15
N PRO A 127 7.97 11.38 -7.94
CA PRO A 127 7.13 11.30 -6.74
C PRO A 127 6.44 12.64 -6.46
N ASP A 128 5.16 12.55 -6.07
CA ASP A 128 4.45 13.71 -5.51
C ASP A 128 4.99 13.96 -4.09
N PRO A 129 5.58 15.13 -3.80
CA PRO A 129 6.17 15.44 -2.50
C PRO A 129 5.14 15.49 -1.36
N ASP A 130 3.86 15.67 -1.64
CA ASP A 130 2.78 15.61 -0.64
C ASP A 130 2.42 14.16 -0.26
N GLU A 131 2.82 13.20 -1.07
CA GLU A 131 2.57 11.77 -0.85
C GLU A 131 3.85 11.03 -0.42
N VAL A 132 4.98 11.28 -1.08
CA VAL A 132 6.21 10.48 -0.98
C VAL A 132 7.42 11.38 -0.75
N ALA A 133 8.09 11.18 0.39
CA ALA A 133 9.32 11.91 0.73
C ALA A 133 10.56 11.29 0.10
N GLU A 134 10.59 9.97 -0.10
CA GLU A 134 11.77 9.23 -0.54
C GLU A 134 11.37 7.88 -1.14
N THR A 135 12.19 7.36 -2.06
CA THR A 135 12.03 6.02 -2.61
C THR A 135 13.37 5.27 -2.59
N ARG A 136 13.33 3.95 -2.46
CA ARG A 136 14.52 3.08 -2.59
C ARG A 136 14.14 1.68 -3.00
N TRP A 137 15.07 0.97 -3.58
CA TRP A 137 14.98 -0.45 -3.83
C TRP A 137 15.62 -1.25 -2.68
N VAL A 138 14.99 -2.37 -2.30
CA VAL A 138 15.48 -3.24 -1.24
C VAL A 138 15.17 -4.70 -1.55
N THR A 139 16.12 -5.61 -1.35
CA THR A 139 15.87 -7.04 -1.51
C THR A 139 15.01 -7.58 -0.37
N ALA A 140 14.27 -8.66 -0.59
CA ALA A 140 13.44 -9.27 0.43
C ALA A 140 14.24 -9.68 1.69
N ALA A 141 15.46 -10.17 1.50
CA ALA A 141 16.32 -10.55 2.62
C ALA A 141 16.76 -9.34 3.46
N ALA A 142 17.18 -8.25 2.79
CA ALA A 142 17.56 -7.01 3.48
C ALA A 142 16.34 -6.37 4.19
N LEU A 143 15.18 -6.36 3.54
CA LEU A 143 13.94 -5.85 4.13
C LEU A 143 13.55 -6.59 5.41
N GLY A 144 13.61 -7.92 5.40
CA GLY A 144 13.33 -8.73 6.58
C GLY A 144 14.26 -8.40 7.75
N ALA A 145 15.56 -8.25 7.49
CA ALA A 145 16.55 -7.87 8.50
C ALA A 145 16.30 -6.44 9.04
N GLU A 146 15.99 -5.49 8.17
CA GLU A 146 15.71 -4.10 8.58
C GLU A 146 14.44 -4.00 9.43
N ILE A 147 13.36 -4.70 9.06
CA ILE A 147 12.12 -4.73 9.85
C ILE A 147 12.35 -5.37 11.22
N ALA A 148 13.15 -6.45 11.29
CA ALA A 148 13.50 -7.08 12.56
C ALA A 148 14.33 -6.15 13.46
N ALA A 149 15.23 -5.35 12.90
CA ALA A 149 16.10 -4.44 13.64
C ALA A 149 15.40 -3.16 14.10
N ALA A 150 14.48 -2.62 13.30
CA ALA A 150 13.83 -1.33 13.55
C ALA A 150 12.38 -1.31 12.99
N PRO A 151 11.46 -2.11 13.57
CA PRO A 151 10.09 -2.24 13.07
C PRO A 151 9.29 -0.93 13.10
N GLU A 152 9.63 -0.01 13.99
CA GLU A 152 8.99 1.31 14.11
C GLU A 152 9.23 2.23 12.91
N ARG A 153 10.20 1.92 12.06
CA ARG A 153 10.49 2.66 10.82
C ARG A 153 9.54 2.29 9.68
N PHE A 154 8.74 1.26 9.86
CA PHE A 154 7.86 0.70 8.84
C PHE A 154 6.40 0.81 9.25
N THR A 155 5.52 1.04 8.27
CA THR A 155 4.09 1.14 8.53
C THR A 155 3.53 -0.18 9.07
N PRO A 156 2.49 -0.14 9.93
CA PRO A 156 1.90 -1.35 10.51
C PRO A 156 1.46 -2.37 9.45
N TRP A 157 0.76 -1.91 8.41
CA TRP A 157 0.30 -2.80 7.33
C TRP A 157 1.44 -3.45 6.56
N PHE A 158 2.53 -2.71 6.28
CA PHE A 158 3.64 -3.27 5.53
C PHE A 158 4.34 -4.38 6.33
N ARG A 159 4.48 -4.21 7.63
CA ARG A 159 4.99 -5.29 8.50
C ARG A 159 4.08 -6.52 8.48
N ILE A 160 2.75 -6.33 8.45
CA ILE A 160 1.78 -7.42 8.31
C ILE A 160 1.98 -8.14 6.98
N TYR A 161 2.14 -7.42 5.87
CA TYR A 161 2.38 -8.04 4.56
C TYR A 161 3.69 -8.83 4.53
N VAL A 162 4.77 -8.28 5.07
CA VAL A 162 6.08 -8.97 5.09
C VAL A 162 5.99 -10.25 5.95
N ALA A 163 5.30 -10.21 7.08
CA ALA A 163 5.07 -11.40 7.91
C ALA A 163 4.23 -12.49 7.21
N ARG A 164 3.35 -12.10 6.28
CA ARG A 164 2.51 -12.99 5.47
C ARG A 164 3.07 -13.23 4.07
N TRP A 165 4.30 -12.82 3.80
CA TRP A 165 4.91 -12.90 2.47
C TRP A 165 4.78 -14.27 1.78
N PRO A 166 4.95 -15.41 2.49
CA PRO A 166 4.75 -16.72 1.88
C PRO A 166 3.32 -16.99 1.40
N ASP A 167 2.32 -16.28 1.95
CA ASP A 167 0.91 -16.47 1.62
C ASP A 167 0.52 -15.77 0.30
N PHE A 168 1.39 -14.88 -0.20
CA PHE A 168 1.12 -14.08 -1.39
C PHE A 168 1.93 -14.60 -2.59
N ALA A 169 1.28 -14.63 -3.76
CA ALA A 169 1.93 -15.04 -5.01
C ALA A 169 2.91 -13.94 -5.51
N PHE A 170 3.90 -13.57 -4.70
CA PHE A 170 4.96 -12.69 -5.17
C PHE A 170 5.83 -13.33 -6.26
N GLY A 171 5.67 -14.63 -6.49
CA GLY A 171 6.25 -15.42 -7.57
C GLY A 171 7.77 -15.33 -7.65
N ALA A 172 8.45 -16.46 -7.80
CA ALA A 172 9.76 -16.43 -8.45
C ALA A 172 9.54 -15.77 -9.83
N ALA A 173 10.38 -14.79 -10.18
CA ALA A 173 10.43 -14.27 -11.54
C ALA A 173 10.48 -15.44 -12.50
N ALA A 174 9.51 -15.51 -13.43
CA ALA A 174 9.59 -16.43 -14.55
C ALA A 174 10.73 -16.01 -15.45
#